data_fe4148af8cea38065b15f9901a6ebba4
#
_entry.id   fe4148af8cea38065b15f9901a6ebba4
#
_cell.length_a   1.000
_cell.length_b   1.000
_cell.length_c   1.000
_cell.angle_alpha   90.00
_cell.angle_beta   90.00
_cell.angle_gamma   90.00
#
_symmetry.space_group_name_H-M   'P 1'
#
loop_
_entity.id
_entity.type
_entity.pdbx_description
1 polymer ?
#
loop_
_entity_poly.entity_id
_entity_poly.type
_entity_poly.pdbx_seq_one_letter_code
_entity_poly.pdbx_strand_id
1 'polypeptide(L)'
;MKKLLITMIAIIMAIGLLGGCGKANGSKDTITILYPGDQSERMSEFMKNEFAQRMQKDLGMKVEMVYVPWDQYWEQKDIMLAAQEPIDLYWDGLPDLATMVNKKQASVLNDLIDKYGKDMLKVLPQEQLDGAKINGDIYGIPSAYAPSSAMYQLVCVRQDILEACGMTEIKTAEDLKLFAEKAKEQFPEMKGPADPIFKPLTRYFADEQLTWCANEDAVVYGDTTNKVYDYYETDAFKKVSLYNREMYKEGIYSDDLTTKYNERDSRVQTGLYLWVEGSLGKENEIIDSVKANAPEAVLKSYLLKPEEPRYITATGGEVLCIPQTAPNPEGAMKFINWLYSSQENYLFALYGVEGTDYEIVDGRINKLVPDEFFYEWMFRNQNYQLFAPNVDQAYIDTYQSWDDEAIISNMIGFRFNNEKVKEIEAAIKEVSGKQMAPILYGFVDFDTEYPKALQALKDAGIDEYVAEVQRQMDEFQAAKNK
;
A
#
# COMPACT_ATOMS: atom_id res chain seq x y z
N MET A 1 22.73 31.51 -6.97
CA MET A 1 21.60 30.58 -6.65
C MET A 1 21.81 29.78 -5.37
N LYS A 2 23.01 29.25 -5.04
CA LYS A 2 23.22 28.52 -3.75
C LYS A 2 23.06 29.37 -2.47
N LYS A 3 23.23 30.68 -2.52
CA LYS A 3 23.03 31.56 -1.33
C LYS A 3 21.58 31.92 -1.03
N LEU A 4 20.67 31.80 -2.01
CA LEU A 4 19.23 32.05 -1.81
C LEU A 4 18.53 30.85 -1.15
N LEU A 5 18.97 29.62 -1.42
CA LEU A 5 18.39 28.41 -0.82
C LEU A 5 18.70 28.31 0.68
N ILE A 6 19.91 28.72 1.09
CA ILE A 6 20.31 28.70 2.50
C ILE A 6 19.53 29.74 3.33
N THR A 7 19.10 30.82 2.71
CA THR A 7 18.34 31.89 3.41
C THR A 7 16.86 31.53 3.58
N MET A 8 16.27 30.70 2.71
CA MET A 8 14.91 30.21 2.89
C MET A 8 14.80 29.15 4.01
N ILE A 9 15.76 28.25 4.10
CA ILE A 9 15.80 27.25 5.20
C ILE A 9 16.03 27.91 6.56
N ALA A 10 16.80 29.01 6.61
CA ALA A 10 17.02 29.76 7.86
C ALA A 10 15.81 30.58 8.33
N ILE A 11 14.87 30.94 7.46
CA ILE A 11 13.66 31.69 7.81
C ILE A 11 12.59 30.75 8.40
N ILE A 12 12.53 29.48 7.98
CA ILE A 12 11.62 28.48 8.56
C ILE A 12 12.09 28.08 9.97
N MET A 13 13.38 28.03 10.24
CA MET A 13 13.94 27.79 11.59
C MET A 13 13.83 28.99 12.54
N ALA A 14 13.65 30.22 12.06
CA ALA A 14 13.64 31.42 12.89
C ALA A 14 12.25 31.73 13.51
N ILE A 15 11.18 31.10 13.04
CA ILE A 15 9.82 31.30 13.62
C ILE A 15 9.59 30.36 14.82
N GLY A 16 10.39 29.27 14.95
CA GLY A 16 10.32 28.33 16.09
C GLY A 16 11.09 28.71 17.36
N LEU A 17 11.92 29.76 17.35
CA LEU A 17 12.86 30.07 18.47
C LEU A 17 12.44 31.21 19.40
N LEU A 18 11.21 31.71 19.32
CA LEU A 18 10.68 32.75 20.23
C LEU A 18 9.55 32.26 21.16
N GLY A 19 9.31 30.97 21.27
CA GLY A 19 8.44 30.35 22.28
C GLY A 19 9.31 29.62 23.29
N GLY A 20 9.35 30.13 24.55
CA GLY A 20 10.20 29.64 25.63
C GLY A 20 10.05 28.14 25.91
N CYS A 21 11.03 27.56 26.58
CA CYS A 21 11.05 26.25 27.21
C CYS A 21 9.81 25.99 28.10
N GLY A 22 8.70 25.66 27.47
CA GLY A 22 7.54 25.01 28.05
C GLY A 22 7.32 23.75 27.26
N LYS A 23 7.16 22.59 27.91
CA LYS A 23 6.58 21.40 27.27
C LYS A 23 5.39 21.90 26.46
N ALA A 24 5.38 21.59 25.14
CA ALA A 24 4.22 21.85 24.29
C ALA A 24 3.05 21.07 24.89
N ASN A 25 2.24 21.73 25.72
CA ASN A 25 0.94 21.23 26.12
C ASN A 25 0.07 21.35 24.86
N GLY A 26 0.01 20.30 24.06
CA GLY A 26 -0.97 20.19 23.00
C GLY A 26 -2.36 20.48 23.59
N SER A 27 -3.12 21.32 22.93
CA SER A 27 -4.49 21.65 23.39
C SER A 27 -5.33 20.36 23.31
N LYS A 28 -6.02 20.03 24.41
CA LYS A 28 -6.98 18.92 24.42
C LYS A 28 -8.15 19.11 23.43
N ASP A 29 -8.26 20.30 22.86
CA ASP A 29 -9.30 20.70 21.93
C ASP A 29 -8.82 20.68 20.45
N THR A 30 -7.62 20.16 20.20
CA THR A 30 -7.05 20.07 18.84
C THR A 30 -6.41 18.69 18.66
N ILE A 31 -6.51 18.12 17.45
CA ILE A 31 -5.70 17.01 17.00
C ILE A 31 -4.90 17.43 15.77
N THR A 32 -3.68 16.96 15.68
CA THR A 32 -2.80 17.15 14.53
C THR A 32 -2.64 15.82 13.78
N ILE A 33 -3.00 15.81 12.51
CA ILE A 33 -2.91 14.63 11.64
C ILE A 33 -1.75 14.84 10.65
N LEU A 34 -0.76 13.96 10.69
CA LEU A 34 0.30 13.89 9.68
C LEU A 34 -0.21 13.08 8.50
N TYR A 35 -0.20 13.69 7.32
CA TYR A 35 -0.87 13.16 6.14
C TYR A 35 0.03 13.24 4.90
N PRO A 36 0.13 12.17 4.09
CA PRO A 36 0.91 12.20 2.85
C PRO A 36 0.17 12.90 1.72
N GLY A 37 0.91 13.56 0.84
CA GLY A 37 0.41 14.21 -0.36
C GLY A 37 0.46 15.72 -0.31
N ASP A 38 0.09 16.33 -1.42
CA ASP A 38 0.04 17.78 -1.58
C ASP A 38 -1.38 18.30 -1.30
N GLN A 39 -1.46 19.51 -0.77
CA GLN A 39 -2.73 20.16 -0.50
C GLN A 39 -3.10 21.09 -1.65
N SER A 40 -4.24 20.86 -2.30
CA SER A 40 -4.82 21.79 -3.28
C SER A 40 -5.42 23.01 -2.61
N GLU A 41 -5.78 24.03 -3.43
CA GLU A 41 -6.49 25.22 -2.95
C GLU A 41 -7.86 24.83 -2.38
N ARG A 42 -8.65 23.98 -3.07
CA ARG A 42 -9.95 23.51 -2.59
C ARG A 42 -9.85 22.69 -1.31
N MET A 43 -8.85 21.80 -1.21
CA MET A 43 -8.59 21.07 0.04
C MET A 43 -8.30 22.04 1.21
N SER A 44 -7.50 23.09 0.96
CA SER A 44 -7.19 24.10 1.97
C SER A 44 -8.44 24.88 2.42
N GLU A 45 -9.31 25.24 1.49
CA GLU A 45 -10.58 25.91 1.79
C GLU A 45 -11.51 25.01 2.61
N PHE A 46 -11.71 23.77 2.17
CA PHE A 46 -12.55 22.79 2.87
C PHE A 46 -12.08 22.57 4.30
N MET A 47 -10.79 22.30 4.50
CA MET A 47 -10.25 22.07 5.85
C MET A 47 -10.42 23.26 6.77
N LYS A 48 -10.27 24.50 6.26
CA LYS A 48 -10.40 25.73 7.06
C LYS A 48 -11.85 26.12 7.37
N ASN A 49 -12.78 25.76 6.50
CA ASN A 49 -14.17 26.21 6.58
C ASN A 49 -15.11 25.06 6.98
N GLU A 50 -15.53 24.25 6.01
CA GLU A 50 -16.62 23.28 6.19
C GLU A 50 -16.20 22.15 7.14
N PHE A 51 -14.98 21.63 6.98
CA PHE A 51 -14.46 20.55 7.82
C PHE A 51 -14.23 21.05 9.26
N ALA A 52 -13.62 22.22 9.41
CA ALA A 52 -13.42 22.82 10.74
C ALA A 52 -14.73 23.07 11.50
N GLN A 53 -15.77 23.55 10.79
CA GLN A 53 -17.11 23.76 11.38
C GLN A 53 -17.75 22.44 11.80
N ARG A 54 -17.63 21.40 10.97
CA ARG A 54 -18.15 20.06 11.26
C ARG A 54 -17.44 19.45 12.46
N MET A 55 -16.12 19.50 12.53
CA MET A 55 -15.34 18.99 13.66
C MET A 55 -15.68 19.71 14.96
N GLN A 56 -15.83 21.04 14.91
CA GLN A 56 -16.23 21.82 16.08
C GLN A 56 -17.65 21.47 16.54
N LYS A 57 -18.58 21.27 15.60
CA LYS A 57 -19.98 20.92 15.91
C LYS A 57 -20.11 19.52 16.49
N ASP A 58 -19.49 18.53 15.85
CA ASP A 58 -19.73 17.12 16.15
C ASP A 58 -18.83 16.59 17.27
N LEU A 59 -17.59 17.09 17.37
CA LEU A 59 -16.58 16.61 18.31
C LEU A 59 -16.10 17.67 19.31
N GLY A 60 -16.47 18.95 19.13
CA GLY A 60 -16.02 20.06 19.98
C GLY A 60 -14.52 20.32 19.89
N MET A 61 -13.87 19.95 18.79
CA MET A 61 -12.42 20.08 18.63
C MET A 61 -12.03 20.59 17.24
N LYS A 62 -10.76 21.01 17.12
CA LYS A 62 -10.12 21.38 15.86
C LYS A 62 -9.32 20.21 15.32
N VAL A 63 -9.21 20.13 13.99
CA VAL A 63 -8.31 19.21 13.29
C VAL A 63 -7.34 20.04 12.48
N GLU A 64 -6.06 19.84 12.70
CA GLU A 64 -4.95 20.45 11.95
C GLU A 64 -4.26 19.38 11.10
N MET A 65 -4.04 19.67 9.82
CA MET A 65 -3.40 18.77 8.89
C MET A 65 -1.96 19.21 8.64
N VAL A 66 -1.03 18.29 8.73
CA VAL A 66 0.37 18.45 8.31
C VAL A 66 0.60 17.61 7.07
N TYR A 67 0.57 18.24 5.90
CA TYR A 67 0.79 17.56 4.63
C TYR A 67 2.28 17.43 4.33
N VAL A 68 2.69 16.23 3.94
CA VAL A 68 4.06 15.93 3.50
C VAL A 68 3.99 15.29 2.11
N PRO A 69 4.69 15.83 1.10
CA PRO A 69 4.73 15.26 -0.24
C PRO A 69 5.12 13.77 -0.23
N TRP A 70 4.53 12.99 -1.12
CA TRP A 70 4.70 11.52 -1.16
C TRP A 70 6.16 11.07 -1.24
N ASP A 71 6.98 11.76 -2.01
CA ASP A 71 8.40 11.45 -2.19
C ASP A 71 9.23 11.66 -0.91
N GLN A 72 8.70 12.37 0.07
CA GLN A 72 9.37 12.71 1.33
C GLN A 72 8.66 12.10 2.55
N TYR A 73 7.45 11.59 2.40
CA TYR A 73 6.58 11.21 3.52
C TYR A 73 7.27 10.23 4.49
N TRP A 74 7.84 9.15 3.99
CA TRP A 74 8.43 8.11 4.83
C TRP A 74 9.59 8.63 5.68
N GLU A 75 10.48 9.42 5.06
CA GLU A 75 11.63 10.00 5.76
C GLU A 75 11.19 11.07 6.76
N GLN A 76 10.35 12.00 6.34
CA GLN A 76 9.89 13.11 7.19
C GLN A 76 9.03 12.60 8.36
N LYS A 77 8.13 11.65 8.13
CA LYS A 77 7.36 10.98 9.17
C LYS A 77 8.27 10.43 10.27
N ASP A 78 9.28 9.65 9.91
CA ASP A 78 10.20 9.06 10.88
C ASP A 78 10.99 10.12 11.65
N ILE A 79 11.43 11.19 10.99
CA ILE A 79 12.13 12.33 11.63
C ILE A 79 11.21 13.03 12.62
N MET A 80 9.98 13.38 12.21
CA MET A 80 9.02 14.12 13.05
C MET A 80 8.60 13.31 14.28
N LEU A 81 8.32 12.01 14.11
CA LEU A 81 7.97 11.11 15.22
C LEU A 81 9.15 10.89 16.17
N ALA A 82 10.38 10.76 15.66
CA ALA A 82 11.59 10.65 16.48
C ALA A 82 11.90 11.95 17.24
N ALA A 83 11.61 13.10 16.64
CA ALA A 83 11.73 14.42 17.27
C ALA A 83 10.61 14.70 18.29
N GLN A 84 9.62 13.80 18.42
CA GLN A 84 8.45 13.96 19.28
C GLN A 84 7.63 15.22 18.95
N GLU A 85 7.49 15.52 17.66
CA GLU A 85 6.60 16.60 17.24
C GLU A 85 5.15 16.30 17.65
N PRO A 86 4.31 17.33 17.90
CA PRO A 86 2.97 17.17 18.44
C PRO A 86 1.99 16.61 17.40
N ILE A 87 2.18 15.35 17.02
CA ILE A 87 1.33 14.60 16.09
C ILE A 87 0.42 13.69 16.92
N ASP A 88 -0.88 13.70 16.61
CA ASP A 88 -1.90 12.88 17.29
C ASP A 88 -2.29 11.66 16.49
N LEU A 89 -2.24 11.75 15.15
CA LEU A 89 -2.63 10.69 14.24
C LEU A 89 -1.74 10.71 12.99
N TYR A 90 -1.36 9.54 12.51
CA TYR A 90 -0.69 9.39 11.22
C TYR A 90 -1.06 8.05 10.58
N TRP A 91 -0.83 7.94 9.27
CA TRP A 91 -0.98 6.72 8.49
C TRP A 91 0.35 6.01 8.30
N ASP A 92 0.30 4.67 8.24
CA ASP A 92 1.44 3.82 7.89
C ASP A 92 0.97 2.49 7.26
N GLY A 93 1.92 1.69 6.76
CA GLY A 93 1.68 0.33 6.32
C GLY A 93 1.49 -0.62 7.51
N LEU A 94 0.42 -1.41 7.49
CA LEU A 94 0.17 -2.40 8.54
C LEU A 94 1.29 -3.45 8.69
N PRO A 95 2.00 -3.89 7.63
CA PRO A 95 3.16 -4.77 7.76
C PRO A 95 4.28 -4.22 8.65
N ASP A 96 4.45 -2.89 8.68
CA ASP A 96 5.51 -2.22 9.43
C ASP A 96 5.16 -1.95 10.90
N LEU A 97 3.96 -2.34 11.35
CA LEU A 97 3.44 -2.02 12.68
C LEU A 97 4.39 -2.46 13.83
N ALA A 98 5.01 -3.64 13.71
CA ALA A 98 5.97 -4.10 14.73
C ALA A 98 7.18 -3.17 14.85
N THR A 99 7.67 -2.65 13.72
CA THR A 99 8.76 -1.68 13.69
C THR A 99 8.36 -0.36 14.34
N MET A 100 7.14 0.12 14.07
CA MET A 100 6.61 1.34 14.70
C MET A 100 6.47 1.19 16.22
N VAL A 101 6.00 0.02 16.69
CA VAL A 101 5.92 -0.28 18.13
C VAL A 101 7.30 -0.29 18.77
N ASN A 102 8.29 -0.92 18.15
CA ASN A 102 9.68 -0.96 18.63
C ASN A 102 10.31 0.44 18.69
N LYS A 103 10.01 1.29 17.72
CA LYS A 103 10.43 2.71 17.69
C LYS A 103 9.64 3.61 18.66
N LYS A 104 8.62 3.09 19.36
CA LYS A 104 7.68 3.84 20.20
C LYS A 104 6.85 4.88 19.44
N GLN A 105 6.64 4.63 18.18
CA GLN A 105 5.85 5.48 17.28
C GLN A 105 4.36 5.13 17.33
N ALA A 106 3.97 3.95 17.83
CA ALA A 106 2.59 3.55 18.04
C ALA A 106 2.31 3.27 19.53
N SER A 107 1.14 3.63 20.00
CA SER A 107 0.67 3.41 21.37
C SER A 107 -0.33 2.25 21.45
N VAL A 108 -0.47 1.67 22.65
CA VAL A 108 -1.56 0.71 22.92
C VAL A 108 -2.90 1.43 22.88
N LEU A 109 -3.87 0.88 22.13
CA LEU A 109 -5.16 1.53 21.87
C LEU A 109 -6.35 0.86 22.56
N ASN A 110 -6.18 -0.28 23.26
CA ASN A 110 -7.27 -1.06 23.83
C ASN A 110 -8.24 -0.18 24.66
N ASP A 111 -7.75 0.58 25.64
CA ASP A 111 -8.57 1.45 26.50
C ASP A 111 -9.26 2.57 25.70
N LEU A 112 -8.59 3.12 24.70
CA LEU A 112 -9.13 4.18 23.83
C LEU A 112 -10.26 3.63 22.94
N ILE A 113 -10.10 2.43 22.40
CA ILE A 113 -11.10 1.73 21.60
C ILE A 113 -12.34 1.45 22.46
N ASP A 114 -12.15 0.85 23.63
CA ASP A 114 -13.24 0.51 24.56
C ASP A 114 -14.06 1.74 24.94
N LYS A 115 -13.38 2.87 25.16
CA LYS A 115 -14.01 4.10 25.63
C LYS A 115 -14.65 4.92 24.52
N TYR A 116 -14.02 5.01 23.37
CA TYR A 116 -14.37 5.95 22.29
C TYR A 116 -14.64 5.33 20.93
N GLY A 117 -14.29 4.04 20.69
CA GLY A 117 -14.33 3.38 19.39
C GLY A 117 -15.64 2.63 19.07
N LYS A 118 -16.74 2.86 19.79
CA LYS A 118 -17.97 2.04 19.73
C LYS A 118 -18.63 1.97 18.37
N ASP A 119 -18.63 3.05 17.61
CA ASP A 119 -19.25 3.07 16.28
C ASP A 119 -18.32 2.44 15.23
N MET A 120 -17.03 2.70 15.35
CA MET A 120 -16.00 2.05 14.55
C MET A 120 -16.08 0.51 14.66
N LEU A 121 -16.26 -0.03 15.87
CA LEU A 121 -16.38 -1.47 16.11
C LEU A 121 -17.63 -2.12 15.47
N LYS A 122 -18.63 -1.34 15.05
CA LYS A 122 -19.81 -1.87 14.33
C LYS A 122 -19.51 -2.18 12.86
N VAL A 123 -18.49 -1.54 12.29
CA VAL A 123 -18.19 -1.61 10.87
C VAL A 123 -16.80 -2.18 10.57
N LEU A 124 -15.91 -2.21 11.54
CA LEU A 124 -14.59 -2.79 11.41
C LEU A 124 -14.61 -4.25 11.92
N PRO A 125 -14.40 -5.25 11.05
CA PRO A 125 -14.35 -6.65 11.45
C PRO A 125 -13.29 -6.93 12.52
N GLN A 126 -13.59 -7.83 13.46
CA GLN A 126 -12.70 -8.17 14.56
C GLN A 126 -11.35 -8.74 14.05
N GLU A 127 -11.40 -9.52 12.98
CA GLU A 127 -10.22 -10.12 12.36
C GLU A 127 -9.22 -9.05 11.86
N GLN A 128 -9.72 -7.90 11.41
CA GLN A 128 -8.88 -6.79 10.99
C GLN A 128 -8.22 -6.11 12.20
N LEU A 129 -8.98 -5.88 13.27
CA LEU A 129 -8.41 -5.38 14.54
C LEU A 129 -7.37 -6.36 15.10
N ASP A 130 -7.63 -7.66 15.00
CA ASP A 130 -6.69 -8.69 15.43
C ASP A 130 -5.39 -8.65 14.62
N GLY A 131 -5.45 -8.24 13.36
CA GLY A 131 -4.29 -7.99 12.52
C GLY A 131 -3.38 -6.85 12.99
N ALA A 132 -3.88 -5.93 13.81
CA ALA A 132 -3.09 -4.85 14.43
C ALA A 132 -2.65 -5.15 15.87
N LYS A 133 -2.76 -6.42 16.30
CA LYS A 133 -2.28 -6.87 17.62
C LYS A 133 -0.81 -7.23 17.58
N ILE A 134 -0.09 -6.81 18.63
CA ILE A 134 1.25 -7.27 18.96
C ILE A 134 1.26 -7.66 20.42
N ASN A 135 1.61 -8.91 20.73
CA ASN A 135 1.58 -9.46 22.07
C ASN A 135 0.22 -9.33 22.81
N GLY A 136 -0.89 -9.32 22.05
CA GLY A 136 -2.25 -9.24 22.59
C GLY A 136 -2.84 -7.82 22.66
N ASP A 137 -2.04 -6.77 22.52
CA ASP A 137 -2.47 -5.38 22.52
C ASP A 137 -2.63 -4.84 21.09
N ILE A 138 -3.64 -4.00 20.87
CA ILE A 138 -3.91 -3.33 19.59
C ILE A 138 -3.09 -2.03 19.54
N TYR A 139 -2.31 -1.84 18.45
CA TYR A 139 -1.43 -0.68 18.27
C TYR A 139 -1.80 0.23 17.11
N GLY A 140 -2.84 -0.09 16.37
CA GLY A 140 -3.32 0.73 15.27
C GLY A 140 -4.73 0.35 14.85
N ILE A 141 -5.37 1.19 14.05
CA ILE A 141 -6.70 0.94 13.48
C ILE A 141 -6.51 0.65 12.00
N PRO A 142 -6.66 -0.62 11.56
CA PRO A 142 -6.58 -0.97 10.15
C PRO A 142 -7.77 -0.39 9.38
N SER A 143 -7.59 -0.10 8.10
CA SER A 143 -8.72 0.19 7.22
C SER A 143 -9.60 -1.07 7.04
N ALA A 144 -10.91 -0.88 6.93
CA ALA A 144 -11.85 -1.95 6.61
C ALA A 144 -11.75 -2.32 5.12
N TYR A 145 -10.88 -3.25 4.82
CA TYR A 145 -10.37 -3.53 3.48
C TYR A 145 -11.07 -4.71 2.83
N ALA A 146 -11.63 -4.51 1.65
CA ALA A 146 -11.99 -5.58 0.72
C ALA A 146 -11.90 -5.02 -0.72
N PRO A 147 -11.50 -5.81 -1.70
CA PRO A 147 -11.06 -7.21 -1.59
C PRO A 147 -9.60 -7.30 -1.12
N SER A 148 -9.28 -8.34 -0.36
CA SER A 148 -7.95 -8.55 0.23
C SER A 148 -7.21 -9.77 -0.32
N SER A 149 -7.92 -10.72 -0.95
CA SER A 149 -7.26 -11.86 -1.57
C SER A 149 -6.54 -11.49 -2.86
N ALA A 150 -5.44 -12.17 -3.14
CA ALA A 150 -4.56 -11.93 -4.28
C ALA A 150 -4.06 -10.47 -4.40
N MET A 151 -3.89 -9.78 -3.27
CA MET A 151 -3.40 -8.41 -3.22
C MET A 151 -2.03 -8.31 -3.91
N TYR A 152 -1.88 -7.34 -4.83
CA TYR A 152 -0.70 -7.16 -5.70
C TYR A 152 -0.35 -8.37 -6.58
N GLN A 153 -1.30 -9.29 -6.82
CA GLN A 153 -1.07 -10.46 -7.69
C GLN A 153 -1.82 -10.37 -9.03
N LEU A 154 -2.47 -9.23 -9.31
CA LEU A 154 -3.13 -8.99 -10.58
C LEU A 154 -2.26 -8.14 -11.51
N VAL A 155 -2.55 -8.26 -12.80
CA VAL A 155 -1.94 -7.45 -13.86
C VAL A 155 -3.04 -6.59 -14.47
N CYS A 156 -2.96 -5.29 -14.30
CA CYS A 156 -3.86 -4.32 -14.93
C CYS A 156 -3.32 -3.96 -16.32
N VAL A 157 -4.03 -4.34 -17.37
CA VAL A 157 -3.61 -4.18 -18.76
C VAL A 157 -4.41 -3.14 -19.52
N ARG A 158 -3.86 -2.60 -20.61
CA ARG A 158 -4.54 -1.83 -21.66
C ARG A 158 -5.43 -2.78 -22.46
N GLN A 159 -6.69 -2.90 -22.03
CA GLN A 159 -7.67 -3.80 -22.65
C GLN A 159 -7.97 -3.40 -24.10
N ASP A 160 -8.05 -2.11 -24.38
CA ASP A 160 -8.24 -1.58 -25.73
C ASP A 160 -7.14 -2.02 -26.70
N ILE A 161 -5.89 -2.02 -26.28
CA ILE A 161 -4.75 -2.50 -27.08
C ILE A 161 -4.77 -4.04 -27.18
N LEU A 162 -5.11 -4.74 -26.09
CA LEU A 162 -5.25 -6.20 -26.09
C LEU A 162 -6.28 -6.67 -27.15
N GLU A 163 -7.45 -6.05 -27.17
CA GLU A 163 -8.52 -6.35 -28.13
C GLU A 163 -8.12 -6.00 -29.56
N ALA A 164 -7.46 -4.87 -29.77
CA ALA A 164 -6.93 -4.49 -31.07
C ALA A 164 -5.87 -5.49 -31.58
N CYS A 165 -5.12 -6.14 -30.69
CA CYS A 165 -4.20 -7.24 -31.01
C CYS A 165 -4.93 -8.59 -31.27
N GLY A 166 -6.27 -8.62 -31.23
CA GLY A 166 -7.08 -9.82 -31.45
C GLY A 166 -7.03 -10.80 -30.27
N MET A 167 -6.79 -10.31 -29.06
CA MET A 167 -6.84 -11.08 -27.81
C MET A 167 -7.99 -10.56 -26.92
N THR A 168 -8.56 -11.42 -26.08
CA THR A 168 -9.73 -11.04 -25.26
C THR A 168 -9.46 -11.09 -23.77
N GLU A 169 -8.45 -11.83 -23.34
CA GLU A 169 -8.12 -12.06 -21.94
C GLU A 169 -6.66 -12.45 -21.74
N ILE A 170 -6.17 -12.33 -20.52
CA ILE A 170 -4.85 -12.76 -20.05
C ILE A 170 -5.08 -13.76 -18.91
N LYS A 171 -4.51 -14.96 -19.01
CA LYS A 171 -4.55 -16.01 -17.98
C LYS A 171 -3.18 -16.55 -17.62
N THR A 172 -2.22 -16.43 -18.52
CA THR A 172 -0.90 -17.04 -18.42
C THR A 172 0.21 -16.00 -18.62
N ALA A 173 1.43 -16.33 -18.21
CA ALA A 173 2.60 -15.53 -18.53
C ALA A 173 2.87 -15.50 -20.04
N GLU A 174 2.56 -16.59 -20.74
CA GLU A 174 2.66 -16.71 -22.18
C GLU A 174 1.67 -15.79 -22.91
N ASP A 175 0.46 -15.58 -22.36
CA ASP A 175 -0.49 -14.61 -22.91
C ASP A 175 0.06 -13.18 -22.80
N LEU A 176 0.70 -12.84 -21.70
CA LEU A 176 1.35 -11.52 -21.52
C LEU A 176 2.47 -11.32 -22.55
N LYS A 177 3.30 -12.33 -22.75
CA LYS A 177 4.36 -12.29 -23.75
C LYS A 177 3.78 -12.10 -25.16
N LEU A 178 2.82 -12.93 -25.54
CA LEU A 178 2.14 -12.85 -26.84
C LEU A 178 1.47 -11.48 -27.05
N PHE A 179 0.85 -10.93 -26.01
CA PHE A 179 0.26 -9.60 -26.05
C PHE A 179 1.33 -8.53 -26.35
N ALA A 180 2.45 -8.58 -25.62
CA ALA A 180 3.53 -7.62 -25.83
C ALA A 180 4.17 -7.72 -27.22
N GLU A 181 4.37 -8.94 -27.74
CA GLU A 181 4.89 -9.17 -29.10
C GLU A 181 3.96 -8.55 -30.15
N LYS A 182 2.66 -8.84 -30.08
CA LYS A 182 1.67 -8.28 -31.00
C LYS A 182 1.55 -6.77 -30.89
N ALA A 183 1.55 -6.25 -29.65
CA ALA A 183 1.46 -4.82 -29.42
C ALA A 183 2.70 -4.10 -29.99
N LYS A 184 3.91 -4.65 -29.79
CA LYS A 184 5.15 -4.11 -30.36
C LYS A 184 5.12 -4.06 -31.91
N GLU A 185 4.49 -5.04 -32.55
CA GLU A 185 4.35 -5.07 -34.01
C GLU A 185 3.31 -4.06 -34.53
N GLN A 186 2.16 -3.95 -33.85
CA GLN A 186 1.02 -3.15 -34.32
C GLN A 186 1.00 -1.72 -33.78
N PHE A 187 1.58 -1.49 -32.61
CA PHE A 187 1.61 -0.21 -31.90
C PHE A 187 3.04 0.08 -31.43
N PRO A 188 3.96 0.42 -32.34
CA PRO A 188 5.40 0.56 -32.03
C PRO A 188 5.71 1.72 -31.05
N GLU A 189 4.76 2.62 -30.82
CA GLU A 189 4.84 3.68 -29.79
C GLU A 189 4.60 3.16 -28.38
N MET A 190 3.91 1.99 -28.25
CA MET A 190 3.63 1.42 -26.95
C MET A 190 4.90 0.79 -26.37
N LYS A 191 5.02 0.95 -25.07
CA LYS A 191 6.10 0.36 -24.28
C LYS A 191 5.61 -0.93 -23.62
N GLY A 192 6.52 -1.77 -23.22
CA GLY A 192 6.20 -2.97 -22.45
C GLY A 192 5.53 -2.64 -21.10
N PRO A 193 5.87 -3.35 -20.03
CA PRO A 193 5.31 -3.09 -18.72
C PRO A 193 5.79 -1.78 -18.10
N ALA A 194 4.97 -1.20 -17.24
CA ALA A 194 5.39 -0.09 -16.40
C ALA A 194 6.30 -0.55 -15.24
N ASP A 195 6.13 -1.79 -14.82
CA ASP A 195 6.92 -2.46 -13.79
C ASP A 195 7.11 -3.97 -14.11
N PRO A 196 8.01 -4.67 -13.43
CA PRO A 196 8.36 -6.07 -13.73
C PRO A 196 7.33 -7.09 -13.25
N ILE A 197 6.22 -6.70 -12.64
CA ILE A 197 5.11 -7.57 -12.17
C ILE A 197 5.55 -8.87 -11.48
N PHE A 198 6.55 -8.83 -10.62
CA PHE A 198 7.15 -10.05 -10.08
C PHE A 198 6.20 -10.84 -9.16
N LYS A 199 5.26 -10.20 -8.45
CA LYS A 199 4.29 -10.90 -7.61
C LYS A 199 3.26 -11.69 -8.41
N PRO A 200 2.62 -11.14 -9.46
CA PRO A 200 1.79 -11.93 -10.38
C PRO A 200 2.53 -13.11 -11.01
N LEU A 201 3.78 -12.89 -11.48
CA LEU A 201 4.60 -13.94 -12.05
C LEU A 201 5.03 -14.99 -11.01
N THR A 202 5.34 -14.58 -9.78
CA THR A 202 5.62 -15.53 -8.68
C THR A 202 4.42 -16.42 -8.43
N ARG A 203 3.20 -15.86 -8.33
CA ARG A 203 1.96 -16.65 -8.23
C ARG A 203 1.83 -17.64 -9.39
N TYR A 204 2.10 -17.21 -10.62
CA TYR A 204 2.00 -18.05 -11.82
C TYR A 204 2.98 -19.21 -11.80
N PHE A 205 4.23 -19.01 -11.39
CA PHE A 205 5.30 -19.99 -11.48
C PHE A 205 5.51 -20.82 -10.20
N ALA A 206 4.93 -20.40 -9.07
CA ALA A 206 5.03 -21.16 -7.82
C ALA A 206 4.09 -22.38 -7.81
N ASP A 207 4.49 -23.41 -7.08
CA ASP A 207 3.71 -24.63 -6.86
C ASP A 207 2.75 -24.51 -5.65
N GLU A 208 2.90 -23.46 -4.85
CA GLU A 208 2.02 -23.11 -3.73
C GLU A 208 1.91 -21.59 -3.59
N GLN A 209 0.94 -21.11 -2.81
CA GLN A 209 0.89 -19.69 -2.44
C GLN A 209 2.15 -19.30 -1.67
N LEU A 210 2.93 -18.39 -2.24
CA LEU A 210 4.07 -17.76 -1.58
C LEU A 210 3.71 -16.33 -1.19
N THR A 211 3.85 -16.01 0.09
CA THR A 211 3.51 -14.70 0.64
C THR A 211 4.71 -14.08 1.34
N TRP A 212 5.05 -12.86 0.98
CA TRP A 212 6.11 -12.11 1.66
C TRP A 212 5.73 -11.90 3.13
N CYS A 213 6.61 -12.31 4.04
CA CYS A 213 6.30 -12.42 5.47
C CYS A 213 7.29 -11.70 6.39
N ALA A 214 8.26 -11.01 5.82
CA ALA A 214 9.25 -10.21 6.53
C ALA A 214 9.38 -8.81 5.89
N ASN A 215 10.18 -7.93 6.48
CA ASN A 215 10.29 -6.53 6.05
C ASN A 215 11.03 -6.37 4.70
N GLU A 216 11.80 -7.39 4.28
CA GLU A 216 12.48 -7.40 2.98
C GLU A 216 11.84 -8.41 2.03
N ASP A 217 11.79 -8.06 0.75
CA ASP A 217 11.25 -8.91 -0.33
C ASP A 217 12.13 -10.15 -0.64
N ALA A 218 12.96 -10.56 0.31
CA ALA A 218 13.84 -11.72 0.23
C ALA A 218 13.21 -13.00 0.83
N VAL A 219 12.17 -12.86 1.66
CA VAL A 219 11.64 -13.97 2.46
C VAL A 219 10.15 -14.14 2.27
N VAL A 220 9.76 -15.38 1.94
CA VAL A 220 8.36 -15.77 1.71
C VAL A 220 7.94 -16.94 2.58
N TYR A 221 6.65 -16.98 2.88
CA TYR A 221 6.00 -18.09 3.56
C TYR A 221 5.17 -18.89 2.56
N GLY A 222 5.30 -20.23 2.61
CA GLY A 222 4.49 -21.16 1.84
C GLY A 222 3.31 -21.66 2.65
N ASP A 223 2.10 -21.37 2.17
CA ASP A 223 0.87 -21.68 2.89
C ASP A 223 0.56 -23.18 3.00
N THR A 224 1.00 -23.99 2.03
CA THR A 224 0.81 -25.44 2.04
C THR A 224 1.84 -26.15 2.92
N THR A 225 3.08 -25.72 2.84
CA THR A 225 4.21 -26.32 3.55
C THR A 225 4.36 -25.82 4.99
N ASN A 226 3.77 -24.66 5.31
CA ASN A 226 3.95 -23.93 6.57
C ASN A 226 5.42 -23.59 6.84
N LYS A 227 6.18 -23.28 5.78
CA LYS A 227 7.61 -22.97 5.86
C LYS A 227 7.94 -21.58 5.36
N VAL A 228 8.97 -21.01 5.96
CA VAL A 228 9.61 -19.77 5.50
C VAL A 228 10.78 -20.12 4.59
N TYR A 229 10.88 -19.44 3.45
CA TYR A 229 11.90 -19.66 2.44
C TYR A 229 12.69 -18.38 2.14
N ASP A 230 13.96 -18.54 1.81
CA ASP A 230 14.65 -17.56 0.98
C ASP A 230 13.97 -17.55 -0.41
N TYR A 231 13.34 -16.43 -0.78
CA TYR A 231 12.65 -16.30 -2.07
C TYR A 231 13.59 -16.57 -3.24
N TYR A 232 14.83 -16.14 -3.12
CA TYR A 232 15.82 -16.26 -4.18
C TYR A 232 16.29 -17.70 -4.42
N GLU A 233 16.11 -18.61 -3.46
CA GLU A 233 16.36 -20.05 -3.63
C GLU A 233 15.14 -20.83 -4.13
N THR A 234 13.98 -20.19 -4.33
CA THR A 234 12.77 -20.86 -4.83
C THR A 234 12.81 -21.10 -6.35
N ASP A 235 12.15 -22.16 -6.79
CA ASP A 235 11.93 -22.42 -8.23
C ASP A 235 11.13 -21.29 -8.90
N ALA A 236 10.23 -20.66 -8.16
CA ALA A 236 9.46 -19.52 -8.65
C ALA A 236 10.38 -18.34 -9.03
N PHE A 237 11.32 -17.96 -8.18
CA PHE A 237 12.30 -16.91 -8.49
C PHE A 237 13.09 -17.22 -9.77
N LYS A 238 13.58 -18.46 -9.91
CA LYS A 238 14.31 -18.88 -11.10
C LYS A 238 13.45 -18.75 -12.37
N LYS A 239 12.22 -19.28 -12.34
CA LYS A 239 11.30 -19.22 -13.47
C LYS A 239 10.94 -17.78 -13.85
N VAL A 240 10.64 -16.92 -12.86
CA VAL A 240 10.38 -15.49 -13.06
C VAL A 240 11.59 -14.79 -13.70
N SER A 241 12.79 -15.02 -13.17
CA SER A 241 14.02 -14.42 -13.69
C SER A 241 14.31 -14.82 -15.14
N LEU A 242 14.12 -16.10 -15.47
CA LEU A 242 14.32 -16.60 -16.83
C LEU A 242 13.27 -16.04 -17.80
N TYR A 243 12.00 -15.96 -17.39
CA TYR A 243 10.93 -15.33 -18.17
C TYR A 243 11.26 -13.86 -18.43
N ASN A 244 11.62 -13.11 -17.40
CA ASN A 244 11.98 -11.69 -17.52
C ASN A 244 13.23 -11.50 -18.40
N ARG A 245 14.19 -12.45 -18.34
CA ARG A 245 15.36 -12.43 -19.21
C ARG A 245 14.98 -12.58 -20.70
N GLU A 246 14.01 -13.41 -20.99
CA GLU A 246 13.50 -13.58 -22.34
C GLU A 246 12.80 -12.30 -22.83
N MET A 247 11.91 -11.74 -22.02
CA MET A 247 11.23 -10.47 -22.28
C MET A 247 12.22 -9.32 -22.54
N TYR A 248 13.30 -9.25 -21.78
CA TYR A 248 14.36 -8.27 -21.96
C TYR A 248 15.14 -8.48 -23.27
N LYS A 249 15.56 -9.72 -23.57
CA LYS A 249 16.28 -10.06 -24.82
C LYS A 249 15.46 -9.76 -26.07
N GLU A 250 14.15 -9.91 -25.99
CA GLU A 250 13.24 -9.59 -27.10
C GLU A 250 12.90 -8.07 -27.18
N GLY A 251 13.44 -7.29 -26.26
CA GLY A 251 13.23 -5.84 -26.20
C GLY A 251 11.79 -5.45 -25.89
N ILE A 252 11.08 -6.31 -25.14
CA ILE A 252 9.79 -6.00 -24.52
C ILE A 252 10.03 -5.20 -23.25
N TYR A 253 10.98 -5.62 -22.42
CA TYR A 253 11.46 -4.85 -21.29
C TYR A 253 12.55 -3.86 -21.72
N SER A 254 12.43 -2.62 -21.32
CA SER A 254 13.42 -1.57 -21.60
C SER A 254 14.50 -1.50 -20.52
N ASP A 255 15.67 -0.94 -20.87
CA ASP A 255 16.77 -0.75 -19.93
C ASP A 255 16.43 0.19 -18.76
N ASP A 256 15.40 1.03 -18.94
CA ASP A 256 14.91 1.96 -17.93
C ASP A 256 13.75 1.41 -17.09
N LEU A 257 13.46 0.10 -17.20
CA LEU A 257 12.45 -0.54 -16.36
C LEU A 257 12.78 -0.30 -14.89
N THR A 258 11.85 0.36 -14.18
CA THR A 258 12.07 0.73 -12.78
C THR A 258 11.34 -0.19 -11.84
N THR A 259 11.88 -0.28 -10.65
CA THR A 259 11.30 -0.99 -9.51
C THR A 259 10.73 -0.06 -8.48
N LYS A 260 10.96 1.24 -8.66
CA LYS A 260 10.46 2.25 -7.74
C LYS A 260 8.96 2.46 -7.96
N TYR A 261 8.20 2.22 -6.93
CA TYR A 261 6.75 2.31 -6.94
C TYR A 261 6.22 3.65 -7.48
N ASN A 262 6.82 4.76 -7.06
CA ASN A 262 6.42 6.10 -7.49
C ASN A 262 6.67 6.37 -8.98
N GLU A 263 7.74 5.80 -9.54
CA GLU A 263 8.02 5.94 -10.97
C GLU A 263 7.07 5.10 -11.82
N ARG A 264 6.61 3.95 -11.32
CA ARG A 264 5.64 3.08 -11.97
C ARG A 264 4.35 3.83 -12.31
N ASP A 265 3.77 4.50 -11.34
CA ASP A 265 2.50 5.20 -11.52
C ASP A 265 2.64 6.36 -12.51
N SER A 266 3.73 7.13 -12.45
CA SER A 266 4.03 8.16 -13.43
C SER A 266 4.15 7.62 -14.86
N ARG A 267 4.69 6.42 -15.03
CA ARG A 267 4.78 5.76 -16.35
C ARG A 267 3.42 5.38 -16.89
N VAL A 268 2.59 4.73 -16.06
CA VAL A 268 1.24 4.32 -16.45
C VAL A 268 0.41 5.52 -16.89
N GLN A 269 0.50 6.63 -16.17
CA GLN A 269 -0.22 7.88 -16.49
C GLN A 269 0.10 8.44 -17.89
N THR A 270 1.25 8.08 -18.46
CA THR A 270 1.56 8.50 -19.85
C THR A 270 0.63 7.87 -20.90
N GLY A 271 -0.09 6.80 -20.54
CA GLY A 271 -0.93 6.02 -21.47
C GLY A 271 -0.15 5.12 -22.45
N LEU A 272 1.18 5.09 -22.36
CA LEU A 272 2.05 4.37 -23.32
C LEU A 272 2.46 2.97 -22.86
N TYR A 273 2.13 2.56 -21.64
CA TYR A 273 2.52 1.25 -21.11
C TYR A 273 1.39 0.23 -21.21
N LEU A 274 1.74 -1.02 -21.52
CA LEU A 274 0.79 -2.10 -21.79
C LEU A 274 0.15 -2.65 -20.51
N TRP A 275 0.89 -2.70 -19.40
CA TRP A 275 0.37 -3.18 -18.11
C TRP A 275 1.16 -2.68 -16.91
N VAL A 276 0.55 -2.89 -15.74
CA VAL A 276 1.11 -2.57 -14.42
C VAL A 276 0.63 -3.62 -13.42
N GLU A 277 1.45 -3.90 -12.39
CA GLU A 277 1.04 -4.71 -11.23
C GLU A 277 -0.02 -3.99 -10.40
N GLY A 278 -0.98 -4.72 -9.87
CA GLY A 278 -1.99 -4.15 -8.98
C GLY A 278 -2.81 -5.17 -8.20
N SER A 279 -3.73 -4.65 -7.42
CA SER A 279 -4.82 -5.38 -6.79
C SER A 279 -6.09 -5.23 -7.63
N LEU A 280 -7.15 -5.96 -7.29
CA LEU A 280 -8.47 -5.71 -7.89
C LEU A 280 -8.88 -4.26 -7.60
N GLY A 281 -9.30 -3.54 -8.63
CA GLY A 281 -9.62 -2.11 -8.54
C GLY A 281 -8.55 -1.18 -9.09
N LYS A 282 -7.36 -1.68 -9.40
CA LYS A 282 -6.27 -0.86 -9.95
C LYS A 282 -6.72 -0.10 -11.22
N GLU A 283 -7.51 -0.74 -12.06
CA GLU A 283 -8.10 -0.12 -13.26
C GLU A 283 -8.93 1.13 -12.93
N ASN A 284 -9.75 1.09 -11.87
CA ASN A 284 -10.58 2.24 -11.47
C ASN A 284 -9.76 3.33 -10.77
N GLU A 285 -8.68 2.94 -10.08
CA GLU A 285 -7.78 3.87 -9.41
C GLU A 285 -7.03 4.77 -10.41
N ILE A 286 -6.58 4.21 -11.54
CA ILE A 286 -5.67 4.91 -12.45
C ILE A 286 -6.31 5.37 -13.78
N ILE A 287 -7.54 4.94 -14.10
CA ILE A 287 -8.14 5.18 -15.43
C ILE A 287 -8.23 6.66 -15.79
N ASP A 288 -8.59 7.53 -14.85
CA ASP A 288 -8.75 8.95 -15.12
C ASP A 288 -7.42 9.61 -15.48
N SER A 289 -6.34 9.24 -14.76
CA SER A 289 -5.00 9.73 -15.05
C SER A 289 -4.44 9.21 -16.37
N VAL A 290 -4.76 7.96 -16.73
CA VAL A 290 -4.39 7.38 -18.05
C VAL A 290 -5.15 8.05 -19.16
N LYS A 291 -6.46 8.26 -19.01
CA LYS A 291 -7.31 8.94 -20.03
C LYS A 291 -6.93 10.40 -20.28
N ALA A 292 -6.29 11.06 -19.34
CA ALA A 292 -5.76 12.40 -19.57
C ALA A 292 -4.76 12.46 -20.75
N ASN A 293 -4.04 11.36 -20.99
CA ASN A 293 -3.05 11.24 -22.07
C ASN A 293 -3.48 10.26 -23.19
N ALA A 294 -4.38 9.31 -22.89
CA ALA A 294 -4.93 8.33 -23.81
C ALA A 294 -6.47 8.25 -23.63
N PRO A 295 -7.25 9.18 -24.20
CA PRO A 295 -8.69 9.31 -23.93
C PRO A 295 -9.53 8.05 -24.19
N GLU A 296 -9.11 7.21 -25.16
CA GLU A 296 -9.81 5.97 -25.53
C GLU A 296 -9.36 4.75 -24.69
N ALA A 297 -8.47 4.94 -23.70
CA ALA A 297 -7.94 3.84 -22.91
C ALA A 297 -9.04 3.12 -22.13
N VAL A 298 -8.99 1.79 -22.19
CA VAL A 298 -9.77 0.89 -21.35
C VAL A 298 -8.79 0.02 -20.58
N LEU A 299 -8.96 -0.07 -19.28
CA LEU A 299 -8.12 -0.88 -18.40
C LEU A 299 -8.90 -2.05 -17.86
N LYS A 300 -8.24 -3.18 -17.66
CA LYS A 300 -8.82 -4.35 -17.01
C LYS A 300 -7.75 -5.14 -16.27
N SER A 301 -8.09 -5.56 -15.06
CA SER A 301 -7.21 -6.40 -14.23
C SER A 301 -7.45 -7.88 -14.46
N TYR A 302 -6.36 -8.63 -14.53
CA TYR A 302 -6.35 -10.07 -14.72
C TYR A 302 -5.53 -10.76 -13.66
N LEU A 303 -6.03 -11.90 -13.17
CA LEU A 303 -5.30 -12.81 -12.31
C LEU A 303 -4.66 -13.90 -13.16
N LEU A 304 -3.35 -14.10 -13.06
CA LEU A 304 -2.68 -15.22 -13.69
C LEU A 304 -3.04 -16.51 -12.94
N LYS A 305 -3.27 -17.63 -13.67
CA LYS A 305 -3.85 -18.87 -13.14
C LYS A 305 -5.14 -18.62 -12.35
N PRO A 306 -6.20 -18.13 -12.98
CA PRO A 306 -7.44 -17.77 -12.30
C PRO A 306 -8.16 -18.96 -11.65
N GLU A 307 -7.83 -20.20 -12.06
CA GLU A 307 -8.32 -21.47 -11.51
C GLU A 307 -7.69 -21.82 -10.15
N GLU A 308 -6.53 -21.27 -9.84
CA GLU A 308 -5.87 -21.50 -8.56
C GLU A 308 -6.53 -20.69 -7.44
N PRO A 309 -6.61 -21.21 -6.21
CA PRO A 309 -7.21 -20.51 -5.08
C PRO A 309 -6.59 -19.14 -4.84
N ARG A 310 -7.42 -18.18 -4.43
CA ARG A 310 -6.95 -16.89 -3.91
C ARG A 310 -6.77 -17.01 -2.40
N TYR A 311 -5.75 -16.34 -1.88
CA TYR A 311 -5.45 -16.32 -0.46
C TYR A 311 -5.58 -14.92 0.12
N ILE A 312 -6.25 -14.82 1.26
CA ILE A 312 -6.23 -13.65 2.13
C ILE A 312 -4.99 -13.76 3.01
N THR A 313 -3.96 -12.99 2.67
CA THR A 313 -2.65 -13.08 3.30
C THR A 313 -2.39 -11.95 4.30
N ALA A 314 -3.21 -10.92 4.28
CA ALA A 314 -3.14 -9.77 5.17
C ALA A 314 -4.54 -9.35 5.62
N THR A 315 -4.63 -8.81 6.83
CA THR A 315 -5.86 -8.25 7.40
C THR A 315 -6.11 -6.81 6.98
N GLY A 316 -5.38 -6.33 6.00
CA GLY A 316 -5.37 -4.97 5.47
C GLY A 316 -3.94 -4.57 5.10
N GLY A 317 -3.80 -3.51 4.28
CA GLY A 317 -2.51 -2.91 3.91
C GLY A 317 -2.18 -1.70 4.78
N GLU A 318 -3.20 -1.03 5.29
CA GLU A 318 -3.15 0.31 5.87
C GLU A 318 -3.47 0.30 7.36
N VAL A 319 -2.83 1.19 8.11
CA VAL A 319 -3.07 1.36 9.54
C VAL A 319 -2.96 2.82 9.96
N LEU A 320 -3.93 3.26 10.76
CA LEU A 320 -3.89 4.55 11.45
C LEU A 320 -3.28 4.38 12.82
N CYS A 321 -2.22 5.12 13.11
CA CYS A 321 -1.46 5.03 14.34
C CYS A 321 -1.57 6.31 15.17
N ILE A 322 -1.69 6.13 16.48
CA ILE A 322 -1.60 7.21 17.49
C ILE A 322 -0.24 7.08 18.17
N PRO A 323 0.67 8.08 18.03
CA PRO A 323 1.99 8.00 18.64
C PRO A 323 1.92 7.93 20.16
N GLN A 324 2.93 7.34 20.82
CA GLN A 324 3.04 7.39 22.29
C GLN A 324 3.20 8.83 22.81
N THR A 325 3.64 9.74 21.99
CA THR A 325 3.85 11.16 22.29
C THR A 325 2.67 12.04 21.91
N ALA A 326 1.58 11.45 21.40
CA ALA A 326 0.39 12.20 20.99
C ALA A 326 -0.13 13.11 22.10
N PRO A 327 -0.28 14.42 21.87
CA PRO A 327 -0.82 15.35 22.87
C PRO A 327 -2.28 15.09 23.24
N ASN A 328 -3.08 14.62 22.25
CA ASN A 328 -4.51 14.36 22.39
C ASN A 328 -4.95 13.00 21.82
N PRO A 329 -4.49 11.86 22.38
CA PRO A 329 -4.83 10.53 21.86
C PRO A 329 -6.34 10.23 21.94
N GLU A 330 -7.05 10.79 22.96
CA GLU A 330 -8.52 10.67 23.06
C GLU A 330 -9.22 11.36 21.90
N GLY A 331 -8.76 12.55 21.50
CA GLY A 331 -9.29 13.30 20.37
C GLY A 331 -9.06 12.54 19.04
N ALA A 332 -7.87 11.97 18.87
CA ALA A 332 -7.57 11.16 17.68
C ALA A 332 -8.49 9.94 17.57
N MET A 333 -8.73 9.19 18.66
CA MET A 333 -9.66 8.07 18.65
C MET A 333 -11.11 8.50 18.42
N LYS A 334 -11.55 9.63 18.98
CA LYS A 334 -12.89 10.18 18.70
C LYS A 334 -13.05 10.57 17.23
N PHE A 335 -12.01 11.12 16.61
CA PHE A 335 -12.02 11.42 15.18
C PHE A 335 -12.17 10.16 14.32
N ILE A 336 -11.39 9.12 14.61
CA ILE A 336 -11.51 7.84 13.90
C ILE A 336 -12.92 7.26 14.10
N ASN A 337 -13.45 7.23 15.32
CA ASN A 337 -14.80 6.74 15.58
C ASN A 337 -15.88 7.56 14.86
N TRP A 338 -15.74 8.89 14.80
CA TRP A 338 -16.62 9.78 14.07
C TRP A 338 -16.63 9.46 12.55
N LEU A 339 -15.45 9.25 11.98
CA LEU A 339 -15.29 8.91 10.57
C LEU A 339 -16.06 7.62 10.20
N TYR A 340 -16.03 6.62 11.08
CA TYR A 340 -16.70 5.34 10.85
C TYR A 340 -18.12 5.26 11.43
N SER A 341 -18.67 6.34 12.00
CA SER A 341 -19.98 6.31 12.67
C SER A 341 -21.16 6.36 11.71
N SER A 342 -21.00 6.90 10.50
CA SER A 342 -22.02 6.98 9.47
C SER A 342 -21.43 7.16 8.08
N GLN A 343 -22.19 6.73 7.05
CA GLN A 343 -21.83 6.97 5.66
C GLN A 343 -21.72 8.47 5.35
N GLU A 344 -22.60 9.32 5.92
CA GLU A 344 -22.55 10.78 5.74
C GLU A 344 -21.19 11.36 6.20
N ASN A 345 -20.72 10.98 7.40
CA ASN A 345 -19.44 11.45 7.91
C ASN A 345 -18.27 10.95 7.06
N TYR A 346 -18.35 9.70 6.64
CA TYR A 346 -17.35 9.07 5.79
C TYR A 346 -17.24 9.80 4.43
N LEU A 347 -18.36 9.96 3.73
CA LEU A 347 -18.36 10.64 2.43
C LEU A 347 -17.96 12.11 2.55
N PHE A 348 -18.43 12.81 3.59
CA PHE A 348 -18.03 14.19 3.85
C PHE A 348 -16.53 14.32 4.07
N ALA A 349 -15.90 13.44 4.84
CA ALA A 349 -14.47 13.50 5.07
C ALA A 349 -13.67 13.21 3.79
N LEU A 350 -14.07 12.20 3.00
CA LEU A 350 -13.32 11.76 1.83
C LEU A 350 -13.56 12.65 0.59
N TYR A 351 -14.79 13.11 0.40
CA TYR A 351 -15.20 13.74 -0.86
C TYR A 351 -15.65 15.20 -0.70
N GLY A 352 -15.75 15.73 0.54
CA GLY A 352 -16.15 17.12 0.77
C GLY A 352 -17.65 17.32 0.95
N VAL A 353 -18.19 18.40 0.38
CA VAL A 353 -19.58 18.85 0.54
C VAL A 353 -20.44 18.34 -0.60
N GLU A 354 -21.49 17.59 -0.27
CA GLU A 354 -22.49 17.14 -1.27
C GLU A 354 -23.14 18.34 -1.97
N GLY A 355 -23.27 18.26 -3.30
CA GLY A 355 -23.75 19.33 -4.17
C GLY A 355 -22.70 20.39 -4.52
N THR A 356 -21.52 20.36 -3.93
CA THR A 356 -20.38 21.25 -4.23
C THR A 356 -19.17 20.46 -4.75
N ASP A 357 -18.74 19.45 -4.03
CA ASP A 357 -17.54 18.68 -4.34
C ASP A 357 -17.89 17.30 -4.93
N TYR A 358 -19.04 16.76 -4.57
CA TYR A 358 -19.61 15.55 -5.14
C TYR A 358 -21.14 15.58 -5.11
N GLU A 359 -21.75 14.63 -5.81
CA GLU A 359 -23.19 14.35 -5.73
C GLU A 359 -23.45 12.85 -5.75
N ILE A 360 -24.57 12.40 -5.21
CA ILE A 360 -25.00 11.00 -5.26
C ILE A 360 -26.11 10.88 -6.31
N VAL A 361 -25.82 10.12 -7.38
CA VAL A 361 -26.78 9.85 -8.47
C VAL A 361 -27.00 8.35 -8.55
N ASP A 362 -28.23 7.90 -8.35
CA ASP A 362 -28.63 6.48 -8.38
C ASP A 362 -27.75 5.56 -7.48
N GLY A 363 -27.37 6.08 -6.29
CA GLY A 363 -26.53 5.34 -5.33
C GLY A 363 -25.04 5.28 -5.72
N ARG A 364 -24.61 6.08 -6.71
CA ARG A 364 -23.23 6.20 -7.17
C ARG A 364 -22.68 7.57 -6.81
N ILE A 365 -21.37 7.65 -6.54
CA ILE A 365 -20.70 8.91 -6.24
C ILE A 365 -20.15 9.53 -7.52
N ASN A 366 -20.62 10.72 -7.84
CA ASN A 366 -20.13 11.52 -8.95
C ASN A 366 -19.31 12.69 -8.39
N LYS A 367 -17.98 12.64 -8.58
CA LYS A 367 -17.08 13.72 -8.13
C LYS A 367 -17.28 14.94 -9.06
N LEU A 368 -17.51 16.11 -8.48
CA LEU A 368 -17.60 17.40 -9.18
C LEU A 368 -16.25 18.14 -9.19
N VAL A 369 -15.33 17.74 -8.30
CA VAL A 369 -13.94 18.22 -8.23
C VAL A 369 -12.98 17.03 -8.27
N PRO A 370 -11.74 17.22 -8.79
CA PRO A 370 -10.77 16.13 -8.87
C PRO A 370 -10.16 15.77 -7.50
N ASP A 371 -10.39 16.60 -6.49
CA ASP A 371 -9.76 16.48 -5.18
C ASP A 371 -10.27 15.25 -4.40
N GLU A 372 -9.38 14.67 -3.63
CA GLU A 372 -9.66 13.73 -2.55
C GLU A 372 -9.15 14.34 -1.25
N PHE A 373 -10.07 14.67 -0.34
CA PHE A 373 -9.72 15.35 0.91
C PHE A 373 -9.04 14.39 1.89
N PHE A 374 -9.54 13.14 1.92
CA PHE A 374 -8.84 12.00 2.48
C PHE A 374 -8.85 10.86 1.47
N TYR A 375 -7.73 10.17 1.29
CA TYR A 375 -7.64 9.05 0.36
C TYR A 375 -8.54 7.90 0.81
N GLU A 376 -9.42 7.46 -0.08
CA GLU A 376 -10.39 6.41 0.20
C GLU A 376 -9.70 5.13 0.71
N TRP A 377 -8.62 4.72 0.06
CA TRP A 377 -7.90 3.50 0.40
C TRP A 377 -7.27 3.52 1.80
N MET A 378 -6.87 4.68 2.35
CA MET A 378 -6.37 4.80 3.73
C MET A 378 -7.45 4.58 4.78
N PHE A 379 -8.67 5.02 4.49
CA PHE A 379 -9.79 5.02 5.44
C PHE A 379 -10.91 4.10 5.00
N ARG A 380 -10.66 3.21 4.05
CA ARG A 380 -11.68 2.39 3.42
C ARG A 380 -12.60 1.72 4.42
N ASN A 381 -13.90 1.89 4.13
CA ASN A 381 -14.97 1.17 4.79
C ASN A 381 -15.94 0.66 3.72
N GLN A 382 -15.86 -0.63 3.41
CA GLN A 382 -16.69 -1.25 2.38
C GLN A 382 -18.20 -1.08 2.59
N ASN A 383 -18.66 -0.88 3.85
CA ASN A 383 -20.08 -0.66 4.15
C ASN A 383 -20.56 0.73 3.71
N TYR A 384 -19.65 1.69 3.52
CA TYR A 384 -19.96 3.08 3.18
C TYR A 384 -19.42 3.50 1.83
N GLN A 385 -18.56 2.69 1.22
CA GLN A 385 -17.97 2.93 -0.09
C GLN A 385 -19.05 3.05 -1.17
N LEU A 386 -18.92 4.05 -2.04
CA LEU A 386 -19.73 4.21 -3.25
C LEU A 386 -18.82 4.18 -4.47
N PHE A 387 -19.31 3.60 -5.56
CA PHE A 387 -18.58 3.53 -6.82
C PHE A 387 -18.99 4.68 -7.74
N ALA A 388 -18.10 5.08 -8.65
CA ALA A 388 -18.39 6.10 -9.65
C ALA A 388 -19.49 5.64 -10.64
N PRO A 389 -20.25 6.55 -11.26
CA PRO A 389 -21.36 6.22 -12.16
C PRO A 389 -20.98 5.39 -13.37
N ASN A 390 -19.74 5.52 -13.84
CA ASN A 390 -19.19 4.80 -15.00
C ASN A 390 -18.66 3.40 -14.67
N VAL A 391 -18.66 2.99 -13.40
CA VAL A 391 -18.22 1.65 -13.00
C VAL A 391 -19.33 0.63 -13.29
N ASP A 392 -18.99 -0.43 -14.04
CA ASP A 392 -19.95 -1.47 -14.42
C ASP A 392 -20.49 -2.20 -13.17
N GLN A 393 -21.78 -2.54 -13.18
CA GLN A 393 -22.40 -3.28 -12.08
C GLN A 393 -21.79 -4.68 -11.92
N ALA A 394 -21.45 -5.36 -13.02
CA ALA A 394 -20.81 -6.67 -12.96
C ALA A 394 -19.42 -6.61 -12.30
N TYR A 395 -18.71 -5.50 -12.49
CA TYR A 395 -17.46 -5.27 -11.77
C TYR A 395 -17.70 -5.09 -10.27
N ILE A 396 -18.70 -4.30 -9.87
CA ILE A 396 -19.05 -4.10 -8.46
C ILE A 396 -19.44 -5.40 -7.78
N ASP A 397 -20.26 -6.20 -8.46
CA ASP A 397 -20.66 -7.53 -7.96
C ASP A 397 -19.44 -8.44 -7.76
N THR A 398 -18.50 -8.41 -8.71
CA THR A 398 -17.21 -9.14 -8.60
C THR A 398 -16.36 -8.61 -7.44
N TYR A 399 -16.25 -7.30 -7.31
CA TYR A 399 -15.49 -6.66 -6.25
C TYR A 399 -16.03 -7.02 -4.86
N GLN A 400 -17.35 -6.99 -4.70
CA GLN A 400 -18.02 -7.28 -3.43
C GLN A 400 -17.93 -8.75 -3.04
N SER A 401 -17.94 -9.67 -4.01
CA SER A 401 -17.86 -11.12 -3.80
C SER A 401 -16.43 -11.71 -3.97
N TRP A 402 -15.43 -10.88 -4.21
CA TRP A 402 -14.08 -11.34 -4.56
C TRP A 402 -13.47 -12.28 -3.53
N ASP A 403 -13.70 -12.04 -2.26
CA ASP A 403 -13.11 -12.81 -1.17
C ASP A 403 -13.99 -14.00 -0.69
N ASP A 404 -15.21 -14.17 -1.23
CA ASP A 404 -16.16 -15.19 -0.76
C ASP A 404 -15.62 -16.63 -0.83
N GLU A 405 -14.79 -16.92 -1.84
CA GLU A 405 -14.17 -18.23 -2.05
C GLU A 405 -12.68 -18.25 -1.70
N ALA A 406 -12.17 -17.19 -1.09
CA ALA A 406 -10.75 -17.08 -0.80
C ALA A 406 -10.37 -17.90 0.44
N ILE A 407 -9.17 -18.46 0.44
CA ILE A 407 -8.60 -19.19 1.55
C ILE A 407 -7.92 -18.22 2.49
N ILE A 408 -8.21 -18.29 3.79
CA ILE A 408 -7.48 -17.51 4.79
C ILE A 408 -6.10 -18.16 4.99
N SER A 409 -5.05 -17.39 4.73
CA SER A 409 -3.67 -17.86 4.92
C SER A 409 -3.38 -18.19 6.39
N ASN A 410 -2.57 -19.23 6.61
CA ASN A 410 -2.12 -19.60 7.95
C ASN A 410 -1.30 -18.51 8.63
N MET A 411 -0.64 -17.64 7.85
CA MET A 411 0.16 -16.54 8.38
C MET A 411 -0.65 -15.27 8.73
N ILE A 412 -1.96 -15.26 8.49
CA ILE A 412 -2.78 -14.05 8.74
C ILE A 412 -2.62 -13.56 10.19
N GLY A 413 -2.30 -12.30 10.36
CA GLY A 413 -1.99 -11.70 11.66
C GLY A 413 -0.53 -11.84 12.12
N PHE A 414 0.31 -12.59 11.41
CA PHE A 414 1.74 -12.63 11.70
C PHE A 414 2.39 -11.27 11.47
N ARG A 415 3.28 -10.87 12.40
CA ARG A 415 4.10 -9.65 12.29
C ARG A 415 5.53 -9.98 12.70
N PHE A 416 6.44 -9.85 11.74
CA PHE A 416 7.84 -10.10 12.01
C PHE A 416 8.46 -8.96 12.82
N ASN A 417 9.17 -9.29 13.89
CA ASN A 417 9.96 -8.37 14.69
C ASN A 417 11.44 -8.53 14.32
N ASN A 418 11.99 -7.55 13.62
CA ASN A 418 13.36 -7.57 13.10
C ASN A 418 14.44 -7.13 14.11
N GLU A 419 14.09 -6.76 15.35
CA GLU A 419 15.02 -6.13 16.31
C GLU A 419 16.35 -6.90 16.47
N LYS A 420 16.29 -8.23 16.47
CA LYS A 420 17.48 -9.08 16.62
C LYS A 420 18.35 -9.17 15.37
N VAL A 421 17.77 -8.93 14.20
CA VAL A 421 18.40 -9.19 12.89
C VAL A 421 18.39 -7.95 11.97
N LYS A 422 18.18 -6.77 12.52
CA LYS A 422 18.08 -5.53 11.74
C LYS A 422 19.33 -5.17 10.95
N GLU A 423 20.53 -5.53 11.47
CA GLU A 423 21.78 -5.30 10.76
C GLU A 423 21.94 -6.28 9.59
N ILE A 424 21.53 -7.53 9.78
CA ILE A 424 21.46 -8.55 8.73
C ILE A 424 20.46 -8.13 7.67
N GLU A 425 19.27 -7.66 8.05
CA GLU A 425 18.24 -7.14 7.15
C GLU A 425 18.78 -6.03 6.26
N ALA A 426 19.49 -5.05 6.83
CA ALA A 426 20.11 -3.97 6.07
C ALA A 426 21.15 -4.47 5.06
N ALA A 427 21.96 -5.48 5.42
CA ALA A 427 22.93 -6.10 4.53
C ALA A 427 22.25 -6.89 3.39
N ILE A 428 21.20 -7.64 3.69
CA ILE A 428 20.37 -8.35 2.70
C ILE A 428 19.77 -7.34 1.71
N LYS A 429 19.20 -6.26 2.19
CA LYS A 429 18.60 -5.19 1.36
C LYS A 429 19.60 -4.63 0.35
N GLU A 430 20.82 -4.39 0.78
CA GLU A 430 21.88 -3.88 -0.10
C GLU A 430 22.22 -4.89 -1.21
N VAL A 431 22.37 -6.17 -0.87
CA VAL A 431 22.67 -7.24 -1.84
C VAL A 431 21.49 -7.48 -2.77
N SER A 432 20.26 -7.54 -2.23
CA SER A 432 19.02 -7.71 -3.00
C SER A 432 18.87 -6.62 -4.05
N GLY A 433 19.01 -5.36 -3.67
CA GLY A 433 18.87 -4.25 -4.60
C GLY A 433 19.97 -4.17 -5.66
N LYS A 434 21.22 -4.51 -5.30
CA LYS A 434 22.36 -4.37 -6.22
C LYS A 434 22.61 -5.60 -7.09
N GLN A 435 22.33 -6.79 -6.61
CA GLN A 435 22.71 -8.03 -7.28
C GLN A 435 21.52 -8.90 -7.67
N MET A 436 20.51 -9.08 -6.81
CA MET A 436 19.35 -9.92 -7.13
C MET A 436 18.33 -9.21 -8.03
N ALA A 437 18.08 -7.93 -7.83
CA ALA A 437 17.14 -7.18 -8.65
C ALA A 437 17.50 -7.19 -10.16
N PRO A 438 18.75 -6.98 -10.60
CA PRO A 438 19.11 -7.11 -12.01
C PRO A 438 18.87 -8.51 -12.59
N ILE A 439 19.00 -9.57 -11.77
CA ILE A 439 18.71 -10.95 -12.16
C ILE A 439 17.19 -11.12 -12.29
N LEU A 440 16.42 -10.71 -11.28
CA LEU A 440 14.96 -10.79 -11.27
C LEU A 440 14.33 -10.10 -12.48
N TYR A 441 14.88 -8.95 -12.88
CA TYR A 441 14.37 -8.16 -14.02
C TYR A 441 14.93 -8.61 -15.38
N GLY A 442 15.77 -9.63 -15.39
CA GLY A 442 16.33 -10.19 -16.60
C GLY A 442 17.41 -9.33 -17.27
N PHE A 443 17.96 -8.31 -16.63
CA PHE A 443 18.98 -7.42 -17.19
C PHE A 443 20.31 -8.14 -17.37
N VAL A 444 20.59 -9.11 -16.52
CA VAL A 444 21.83 -9.88 -16.54
C VAL A 444 21.56 -11.37 -16.77
N ASP A 445 22.60 -12.11 -17.10
CA ASP A 445 22.51 -13.55 -17.33
C ASP A 445 22.36 -14.29 -16.00
N PHE A 446 21.32 -15.14 -15.90
CA PHE A 446 20.99 -15.86 -14.67
C PHE A 446 22.11 -16.83 -14.26
N ASP A 447 22.56 -17.68 -15.20
CA ASP A 447 23.52 -18.74 -14.87
C ASP A 447 24.88 -18.19 -14.45
N THR A 448 25.25 -17.01 -14.95
CA THR A 448 26.51 -16.35 -14.66
C THR A 448 26.46 -15.56 -13.35
N GLU A 449 25.38 -14.81 -13.08
CA GLU A 449 25.33 -13.83 -11.99
C GLU A 449 24.63 -14.37 -10.72
N TYR A 450 23.64 -15.28 -10.88
CA TYR A 450 22.91 -15.80 -9.75
C TYR A 450 23.80 -16.52 -8.69
N PRO A 451 24.77 -17.40 -9.05
CA PRO A 451 25.59 -18.05 -8.05
C PRO A 451 26.43 -17.07 -7.20
N LYS A 452 26.85 -15.94 -7.80
CA LYS A 452 27.63 -14.90 -7.10
C LYS A 452 26.73 -14.11 -6.16
N ALA A 453 25.54 -13.73 -6.64
CA ALA A 453 24.57 -12.98 -5.86
C ALA A 453 24.02 -13.81 -4.68
N LEU A 454 23.77 -15.11 -4.88
CA LEU A 454 23.35 -16.01 -3.81
C LEU A 454 24.44 -16.16 -2.75
N GLN A 455 25.72 -16.29 -3.14
CA GLN A 455 26.82 -16.33 -2.17
C GLN A 455 26.90 -15.02 -1.38
N ALA A 456 26.76 -13.88 -2.03
CA ALA A 456 26.74 -12.59 -1.34
C ALA A 456 25.57 -12.44 -0.36
N LEU A 457 24.38 -12.99 -0.67
CA LEU A 457 23.26 -13.05 0.28
C LEU A 457 23.55 -13.94 1.49
N LYS A 458 24.17 -15.09 1.26
CA LYS A 458 24.59 -15.99 2.35
C LYS A 458 25.64 -15.34 3.24
N ASP A 459 26.59 -14.63 2.65
CA ASP A 459 27.59 -13.87 3.39
C ASP A 459 26.94 -12.67 4.16
N ALA A 460 25.84 -12.13 3.66
CA ALA A 460 25.04 -11.11 4.35
C ALA A 460 24.16 -11.66 5.47
N GLY A 461 24.03 -13.01 5.61
CA GLY A 461 23.31 -13.66 6.71
C GLY A 461 21.87 -14.06 6.41
N ILE A 462 21.48 -14.25 5.13
CA ILE A 462 20.10 -14.61 4.77
C ILE A 462 19.61 -15.87 5.49
N ASP A 463 20.47 -16.87 5.69
CA ASP A 463 20.10 -18.11 6.37
C ASP A 463 19.72 -17.88 7.84
N GLU A 464 20.43 -16.99 8.55
CA GLU A 464 20.11 -16.59 9.92
C GLU A 464 18.81 -15.78 9.97
N TYR A 465 18.60 -14.89 8.99
CA TYR A 465 17.38 -14.09 8.87
C TYR A 465 16.15 -14.96 8.65
N VAL A 466 16.20 -15.91 7.69
CA VAL A 466 15.13 -16.88 7.43
C VAL A 466 14.86 -17.74 8.66
N ALA A 467 15.88 -18.20 9.37
CA ALA A 467 15.72 -18.98 10.58
C ALA A 467 15.00 -18.21 11.70
N GLU A 468 15.30 -16.91 11.89
CA GLU A 468 14.60 -16.08 12.89
C GLU A 468 13.15 -15.80 12.47
N VAL A 469 12.87 -15.57 11.18
CA VAL A 469 11.48 -15.43 10.68
C VAL A 469 10.70 -16.72 10.92
N GLN A 470 11.27 -17.90 10.58
CA GLN A 470 10.64 -19.20 10.84
C GLN A 470 10.36 -19.43 12.32
N ARG A 471 11.32 -19.13 13.18
CA ARG A 471 11.16 -19.29 14.63
C ARG A 471 9.97 -18.44 15.15
N GLN A 472 9.86 -17.19 14.72
CA GLN A 472 8.74 -16.32 15.10
C GLN A 472 7.42 -16.79 14.51
N MET A 473 7.41 -17.31 13.27
CA MET A 473 6.25 -17.91 12.65
C MET A 473 5.75 -19.13 13.42
N ASP A 474 6.66 -20.02 13.84
CA ASP A 474 6.32 -21.21 14.63
C ASP A 474 5.71 -20.83 16.00
N GLU A 475 6.28 -19.80 16.66
CA GLU A 475 5.73 -19.26 17.91
C GLU A 475 4.32 -18.66 17.72
N PHE A 476 4.13 -17.89 16.66
CA PHE A 476 2.84 -17.32 16.30
C PHE A 476 1.79 -18.41 16.06
N GLN A 477 2.10 -19.42 15.25
CA GLN A 477 1.19 -20.52 14.97
C GLN A 477 0.88 -21.37 16.20
N ALA A 478 1.88 -21.63 17.05
CA ALA A 478 1.67 -22.32 18.31
C ALA A 478 0.76 -21.55 19.29
N ALA A 479 0.79 -20.21 19.25
CA ALA A 479 -0.10 -19.36 20.05
C ALA A 479 -1.54 -19.34 19.50
N LYS A 480 -1.70 -19.38 18.16
CA LYS A 480 -3.00 -19.39 17.49
C LYS A 480 -3.80 -20.69 17.72
N ASN A 481 -3.10 -21.80 17.99
CA ASN A 481 -3.71 -23.12 18.22
C ASN A 481 -4.02 -23.42 19.70
N LYS A 482 -3.82 -22.47 20.61
CA LYS A 482 -4.16 -22.57 22.04
C LYS A 482 -5.46 -21.85 22.35
#